data_f131ae4135f5131e42e30e5bb4d5b636
#
_entry.id   f131ae4135f5131e42e30e5bb4d5b636
#
_cell.length_a   1.000
_cell.length_b   1.000
_cell.length_c   1.000
_cell.angle_alpha   90.00
_cell.angle_beta   90.00
_cell.angle_gamma   90.00
#
_symmetry.space_group_name_H-M   'P 1'
#
loop_
_entity.id
_entity.type
_entity.pdbx_description
1 polymer ?
#
loop_
_entity_poly.entity_id
_entity_poly.type
_entity_poly.pdbx_seq_one_letter_code
_entity_poly.pdbx_strand_id
1 'polypeptide(L)'
;MYQKTINIGGKDRVINFGLKAVSQIVDYEDWGFATLAKKLQNNPFVTTPVVIYYGAKNGAEANGITVDFTIDDVYNWIDEKGLSNKEVIEVLQLFSESITSYVADLQGEGEAQEVKGEAKKK
;
A
#
# COMPACT_ATOMS: atom_id res chain seq x y z
N MET A 1 -11.44 -5.71 -4.47
CA MET A 1 -10.91 -5.97 -3.13
C MET A 1 -9.69 -5.12 -2.84
N TYR A 2 -8.73 -5.14 -3.73
CA TYR A 2 -7.50 -4.36 -3.53
C TYR A 2 -7.56 -3.01 -4.22
N GLN A 3 -8.71 -2.66 -4.76
CA GLN A 3 -8.87 -1.49 -5.60
C GLN A 3 -10.04 -0.65 -5.13
N LYS A 4 -9.85 0.68 -5.16
CA LYS A 4 -10.89 1.60 -4.74
C LYS A 4 -10.63 2.95 -5.42
N THR A 5 -11.70 3.67 -5.74
CA THR A 5 -11.56 5.02 -6.26
C THR A 5 -11.56 6.00 -5.10
N ILE A 6 -10.50 6.80 -5.00
CA ILE A 6 -10.33 7.74 -3.90
C ILE A 6 -9.97 9.10 -4.52
N ASN A 7 -10.56 10.17 -4.00
CA ASN A 7 -10.25 11.52 -4.47
C ASN A 7 -8.97 11.99 -3.80
N ILE A 8 -7.90 12.06 -4.59
CA ILE A 8 -6.61 12.51 -4.11
C ILE A 8 -5.85 13.13 -5.29
N GLY A 9 -5.08 14.16 -5.01
CA GLY A 9 -4.35 14.85 -6.06
C GLY A 9 -5.25 15.63 -7.01
N GLY A 10 -6.37 16.15 -6.49
CA GLY A 10 -7.25 17.02 -7.24
C GLY A 10 -8.29 16.33 -8.10
N LYS A 11 -8.37 15.01 -8.08
CA LYS A 11 -9.36 14.28 -8.87
C LYS A 11 -9.54 12.88 -8.32
N ASP A 12 -10.60 12.21 -8.76
CA ASP A 12 -10.83 10.80 -8.44
C ASP A 12 -9.77 9.96 -9.13
N ARG A 13 -9.10 9.13 -8.35
CA ARG A 13 -8.08 8.22 -8.88
C ARG A 13 -8.36 6.80 -8.43
N VAL A 14 -8.08 5.85 -9.31
CA VAL A 14 -8.17 4.43 -8.96
C VAL A 14 -6.89 4.08 -8.20
N ILE A 15 -7.06 3.54 -7.01
CA ILE A 15 -5.95 3.10 -6.16
C ILE A 15 -5.99 1.58 -6.11
N ASN A 16 -4.89 0.93 -6.43
CA ASN A 16 -4.82 -0.52 -6.50
C ASN A 16 -3.62 -1.04 -5.73
N PHE A 17 -3.87 -1.87 -4.74
CA PHE A 17 -2.82 -2.54 -3.97
C PHE A 17 -2.84 -4.05 -4.21
N GLY A 18 -2.90 -4.43 -5.50
CA GLY A 18 -2.68 -5.80 -5.88
C GLY A 18 -1.24 -6.21 -5.63
N LEU A 19 -0.91 -7.44 -5.97
CA LEU A 19 0.40 -8.02 -5.66
C LEU A 19 1.55 -7.18 -6.23
N LYS A 20 1.38 -6.66 -7.45
CA LYS A 20 2.44 -5.87 -8.07
C LYS A 20 2.74 -4.60 -7.29
N ALA A 21 1.70 -3.87 -6.87
CA ALA A 21 1.88 -2.65 -6.07
C ALA A 21 2.56 -2.97 -4.75
N VAL A 22 2.08 -4.00 -4.07
CA VAL A 22 2.64 -4.41 -2.78
C VAL A 22 4.10 -4.79 -2.94
N SER A 23 4.45 -5.54 -4.00
CA SER A 23 5.84 -5.94 -4.22
C SER A 23 6.75 -4.73 -4.46
N GLN A 24 6.27 -3.74 -5.20
CA GLN A 24 7.05 -2.54 -5.47
C GLN A 24 7.30 -1.73 -4.19
N ILE A 25 6.31 -1.67 -3.31
CA ILE A 25 6.44 -0.95 -2.05
C ILE A 25 7.39 -1.69 -1.11
N VAL A 26 7.24 -3.00 -1.00
CA VAL A 26 8.08 -3.81 -0.12
C VAL A 26 9.54 -3.75 -0.56
N ASP A 27 9.77 -3.72 -1.86
CA ASP A 27 11.14 -3.68 -2.41
C ASP A 27 11.72 -2.28 -2.51
N TYR A 28 10.93 -1.25 -2.20
CA TYR A 28 11.41 0.12 -2.31
C TYR A 28 12.62 0.32 -1.39
N GLU A 29 13.77 0.68 -1.98
CA GLU A 29 15.02 0.85 -1.25
C GLU A 29 15.36 -0.35 -0.34
N ASP A 30 14.99 -1.55 -0.80
CA ASP A 30 15.28 -2.79 -0.08
C ASP A 30 14.65 -2.86 1.32
N TRP A 31 13.51 -2.23 1.50
CA TRP A 31 12.85 -2.19 2.81
C TRP A 31 12.53 -3.57 3.36
N GLY A 32 11.99 -4.48 2.52
CA GLY A 32 11.49 -5.75 2.99
C GLY A 32 10.19 -5.59 3.79
N PHE A 33 9.54 -6.69 4.04
CA PHE A 33 8.23 -6.67 4.66
C PHE A 33 8.28 -6.22 6.14
N ALA A 34 9.22 -6.77 6.90
CA ALA A 34 9.31 -6.42 8.33
C ALA A 34 9.69 -4.96 8.54
N THR A 35 10.61 -4.45 7.72
CA THR A 35 11.03 -3.05 7.79
C THR A 35 9.89 -2.12 7.42
N LEU A 36 9.09 -2.50 6.41
CA LEU A 36 7.96 -1.69 5.97
C LEU A 36 6.96 -1.45 7.12
N ALA A 37 6.63 -2.49 7.87
CA ALA A 37 5.70 -2.37 8.99
C ALA A 37 6.19 -1.35 10.01
N LYS A 38 7.50 -1.39 10.32
CA LYS A 38 8.09 -0.44 11.25
C LYS A 38 8.09 0.97 10.69
N LYS A 39 8.39 1.13 9.40
CA LYS A 39 8.45 2.45 8.77
C LYS A 39 7.08 3.11 8.73
N LEU A 40 6.02 2.35 8.55
CA LEU A 40 4.67 2.92 8.58
C LEU A 40 4.33 3.55 9.92
N GLN A 41 4.84 2.97 11.01
CA GLN A 41 4.62 3.50 12.35
C GLN A 41 5.61 4.61 12.71
N ASN A 42 6.87 4.42 12.37
CA ASN A 42 7.95 5.27 12.89
C ASN A 42 8.40 6.35 11.92
N ASN A 43 8.12 6.19 10.64
CA ASN A 43 8.56 7.16 9.63
C ASN A 43 7.49 7.35 8.55
N PRO A 44 6.32 7.86 8.92
CA PRO A 44 5.22 8.04 7.95
C PRO A 44 5.54 9.10 6.90
N PHE A 45 6.49 9.99 7.17
CA PHE A 45 6.81 11.08 6.23
C PHE A 45 7.41 10.56 4.93
N VAL A 46 8.13 9.45 4.98
CA VAL A 46 8.71 8.83 3.78
C VAL A 46 7.80 7.71 3.28
N THR A 47 7.27 6.92 4.19
CA THR A 47 6.52 5.71 3.84
C THR A 47 5.18 6.02 3.20
N THR A 48 4.45 7.01 3.73
CA THR A 48 3.13 7.35 3.21
C THR A 48 3.16 7.78 1.75
N PRO A 49 4.07 8.69 1.33
CA PRO A 49 4.13 9.05 -0.10
C PRO A 49 4.42 7.87 -1.01
N VAL A 50 5.30 6.96 -0.58
CA VAL A 50 5.64 5.78 -1.38
C VAL A 50 4.43 4.88 -1.56
N VAL A 51 3.69 4.62 -0.49
CA VAL A 51 2.48 3.80 -0.54
C VAL A 51 1.45 4.41 -1.48
N ILE A 52 1.19 5.71 -1.34
CA ILE A 52 0.19 6.39 -2.19
C ILE A 52 0.63 6.38 -3.65
N TYR A 53 1.91 6.66 -3.89
CA TYR A 53 2.42 6.70 -5.26
C TYR A 53 2.21 5.38 -5.99
N TYR A 54 2.63 4.27 -5.39
CA TYR A 54 2.51 2.97 -6.04
C TYR A 54 1.06 2.50 -6.13
N GLY A 55 0.24 2.83 -5.16
CA GLY A 55 -1.18 2.53 -5.24
C GLY A 55 -1.84 3.24 -6.41
N ALA A 56 -1.58 4.53 -6.55
CA ALA A 56 -2.15 5.34 -7.63
C ALA A 56 -1.58 4.94 -9.00
N LYS A 57 -0.28 4.66 -9.05
CA LYS A 57 0.38 4.26 -10.29
C LYS A 57 -0.20 2.93 -10.79
N ASN A 58 -0.29 1.95 -9.91
CA ASN A 58 -0.82 0.63 -10.30
C ASN A 58 -2.31 0.69 -10.61
N GLY A 59 -3.06 1.55 -9.93
CA GLY A 59 -4.46 1.76 -10.24
C GLY A 59 -4.65 2.30 -11.66
N ALA A 60 -3.84 3.28 -12.04
CA ALA A 60 -3.90 3.84 -13.37
C ALA A 60 -3.51 2.79 -14.42
N GLU A 61 -2.39 2.10 -14.21
CA GLU A 61 -1.90 1.12 -15.17
C GLU A 61 -2.89 -0.04 -15.36
N ALA A 62 -3.47 -0.53 -14.27
CA ALA A 62 -4.40 -1.65 -14.34
C ALA A 62 -5.68 -1.29 -15.07
N ASN A 63 -6.01 0.00 -15.18
CA ASN A 63 -7.24 0.47 -15.80
C ASN A 63 -7.00 1.23 -17.10
N GLY A 64 -5.80 1.13 -17.67
CA GLY A 64 -5.50 1.75 -18.96
C GLY A 64 -5.45 3.27 -18.91
N ILE A 65 -5.21 3.84 -17.74
CA ILE A 65 -5.16 5.29 -17.53
C ILE A 65 -3.69 5.71 -17.52
N THR A 66 -3.39 6.80 -18.22
CA THR A 66 -2.02 7.33 -18.23
C THR A 66 -1.63 7.84 -16.83
N VAL A 67 -0.43 7.47 -16.38
CA VAL A 67 0.11 7.98 -15.12
C VAL A 67 0.55 9.43 -15.37
N ASP A 68 -0.15 10.38 -14.74
CA ASP A 68 0.06 11.81 -14.99
C ASP A 68 0.68 12.52 -13.79
N PHE A 69 1.39 11.78 -12.95
CA PHE A 69 1.97 12.33 -11.72
C PHE A 69 3.28 11.63 -11.39
N THR A 70 4.08 12.28 -10.56
CA THR A 70 5.33 11.74 -10.05
C THR A 70 5.23 11.57 -8.53
N ILE A 71 6.26 10.98 -7.93
CA ILE A 71 6.28 10.86 -6.47
C ILE A 71 6.37 12.24 -5.81
N ASP A 72 7.03 13.20 -6.47
CA ASP A 72 7.07 14.57 -5.95
C ASP A 72 5.68 15.19 -5.91
N ASP A 73 4.85 14.89 -6.91
CA ASP A 73 3.47 15.34 -6.89
C ASP A 73 2.71 14.78 -5.70
N VAL A 74 2.98 13.52 -5.35
CA VAL A 74 2.34 12.88 -4.20
C VAL A 74 2.73 13.60 -2.90
N TYR A 75 3.99 13.97 -2.75
CA TYR A 75 4.40 14.78 -1.59
C TYR A 75 3.59 16.08 -1.52
N ASN A 76 3.40 16.74 -2.65
CA ASN A 76 2.62 17.97 -2.69
C ASN A 76 1.14 17.72 -2.33
N TRP A 77 0.55 16.62 -2.77
CA TRP A 77 -0.81 16.28 -2.40
C TRP A 77 -0.96 16.14 -0.89
N ILE A 78 0.02 15.49 -0.26
CA ILE A 78 -0.01 15.28 1.19
C ILE A 78 0.20 16.60 1.92
N ASP A 79 1.09 17.46 1.41
CA ASP A 79 1.31 18.78 2.00
C ASP A 79 0.03 19.60 2.00
N GLU A 80 -0.73 19.54 0.92
CA GLU A 80 -1.99 20.30 0.82
C GLU A 80 -3.06 19.76 1.75
N LYS A 81 -3.15 18.44 1.90
CA LYS A 81 -4.24 17.80 2.64
C LYS A 81 -3.88 17.48 4.09
N GLY A 82 -2.61 17.18 4.34
CA GLY A 82 -2.15 16.74 5.65
C GLY A 82 -2.17 15.23 5.79
N LEU A 83 -1.25 14.71 6.61
CA LEU A 83 -1.13 13.28 6.84
C LEU A 83 -2.37 12.67 7.50
N SER A 84 -3.13 13.47 8.22
CA SER A 84 -4.35 12.99 8.89
C SER A 84 -5.60 13.18 8.04
N ASN A 85 -5.44 13.60 6.78
CA ASN A 85 -6.56 13.80 5.87
C ASN A 85 -7.30 12.48 5.64
N LYS A 86 -8.61 12.57 5.53
CA LYS A 86 -9.49 11.41 5.38
C LYS A 86 -9.10 10.53 4.20
N GLU A 87 -8.84 11.13 3.05
CA GLU A 87 -8.49 10.38 1.84
C GLU A 87 -7.13 9.73 1.96
N VAL A 88 -6.15 10.42 2.57
CA VAL A 88 -4.84 9.84 2.82
C VAL A 88 -4.97 8.60 3.72
N ILE A 89 -5.75 8.72 4.80
CA ILE A 89 -5.97 7.60 5.70
C ILE A 89 -6.66 6.44 4.98
N GLU A 90 -7.62 6.77 4.10
CA GLU A 90 -8.35 5.75 3.35
C GLU A 90 -7.41 4.93 2.45
N VAL A 91 -6.44 5.59 1.81
CA VAL A 91 -5.43 4.88 1.01
C VAL A 91 -4.62 3.94 1.88
N LEU A 92 -4.17 4.42 3.05
CA LEU A 92 -3.37 3.60 3.96
C LEU A 92 -4.17 2.41 4.50
N GLN A 93 -5.47 2.60 4.76
CA GLN A 93 -6.32 1.50 5.20
C GLN A 93 -6.46 0.44 4.13
N LEU A 94 -6.63 0.84 2.88
CA LEU A 94 -6.72 -0.09 1.77
C LEU A 94 -5.44 -0.90 1.64
N PHE A 95 -4.29 -0.23 1.77
CA PHE A 95 -2.99 -0.90 1.75
C PHE A 95 -2.87 -1.92 2.88
N SER A 96 -3.25 -1.51 4.09
CA SER A 96 -3.18 -2.38 5.26
C SER A 96 -4.04 -3.63 5.08
N GLU A 97 -5.24 -3.48 4.54
CA GLU A 97 -6.13 -4.60 4.28
C GLU A 97 -5.53 -5.56 3.26
N SER A 98 -4.90 -5.02 2.21
CA SER A 98 -4.25 -5.84 1.18
C SER A 98 -3.10 -6.64 1.76
N ILE A 99 -2.24 -6.00 2.54
CA ILE A 99 -1.11 -6.67 3.19
C ILE A 99 -1.61 -7.80 4.09
N THR A 100 -2.62 -7.52 4.91
CA THR A 100 -3.19 -8.51 5.81
C THR A 100 -3.71 -9.71 5.04
N SER A 101 -4.40 -9.48 3.93
CA SER A 101 -4.93 -10.55 3.09
C SER A 101 -3.80 -11.41 2.51
N TYR A 102 -2.75 -10.79 1.99
CA TYR A 102 -1.63 -11.55 1.41
C TYR A 102 -0.88 -12.34 2.46
N VAL A 103 -0.69 -11.78 3.65
CA VAL A 103 -0.05 -12.50 4.74
C VAL A 103 -0.89 -13.69 5.16
N ALA A 104 -2.20 -13.54 5.22
CA ALA A 104 -3.11 -14.63 5.55
C ALA A 104 -3.02 -15.76 4.51
N ASP A 105 -2.93 -15.41 3.23
CA ASP A 105 -2.78 -16.39 2.16
C ASP A 105 -1.50 -17.21 2.34
N LEU A 106 -0.40 -16.55 2.68
CA LEU A 106 0.87 -17.22 2.89
C LEU A 106 0.82 -18.17 4.08
N GLN A 107 0.16 -17.76 5.16
CA GLN A 107 0.08 -18.56 6.38
C GLN A 107 -0.94 -19.68 6.25
N GLY A 108 -2.03 -19.44 5.55
CA GLY A 108 -3.09 -20.41 5.38
C GLY A 108 -2.69 -21.64 4.57
N GLU A 109 -1.68 -21.52 3.79
CA GLU A 109 -1.21 -22.60 2.92
C GLU A 109 -0.20 -23.50 3.61
N GLY A 110 0.38 -22.99 4.56
CA GLY A 110 1.36 -23.80 5.29
C GLY A 110 0.72 -24.71 6.28
N GLU A 111 -0.04 -24.72 5.90
CA GLU A 111 -0.13 -24.98 6.85
C GLU A 111 -0.48 -25.43 7.33
N ALA A 112 -0.94 -25.49 7.08
CA ALA A 112 -1.01 -25.55 7.54
C ALA A 112 -0.72 -25.83 7.98
N GLN A 113 -0.37 -25.87 7.68
CA GLN A 113 0.30 -25.56 8.23
C GLN A 113 0.75 -25.28 8.90
N GLU A 114 0.84 -25.59 8.94
CA GLU A 114 1.43 -24.94 9.86
C GLU A 114 1.51 -24.55 10.31
N VAL A 115 1.27 -24.82 10.26
CA VAL A 115 1.46 -24.06 11.08
C VAL A 115 1.35 -24.05 11.50
N LYS A 116 1.30 -24.28 11.55
CA LYS A 116 1.35 -23.83 12.24
C LYS A 116 1.74 -23.49 12.65
N GLY A 117 1.65 -24.25 12.62
CA GLY A 117 2.11 -23.58 13.37
C GLY A 117 2.16 -23.41 13.67
N GLU A 118 2.48 -23.50 13.56
CA GLU A 118 2.55 -22.97 14.29
C GLU A 118 2.42 -22.59 14.41
N ALA A 119 1.92 -23.19 14.16
CA ALA A 119 1.89 -22.60 14.64
C ALA A 119 1.81 -22.61 14.77
N LYS A 120 1.97 -22.77 14.72
CA LYS A 120 1.94 -22.45 15.22
C LYS A 120 2.01 -22.24 15.43
N LYS A 121 1.87 -22.69 15.32
CA LYS A 121 1.97 -22.36 15.90
C LYS A 121 2.05 -22.11 16.05
N LYS A 122 1.91 -22.61 15.93
CA LYS A 122 2.02 -22.21 16.44
C LYS A 122 2.21 -22.06 16.37
#